data_0f54474ec7c252d37c745473d6bad7ba
#
_entry.id   0f54474ec7c252d37c745473d6bad7ba
#
_cell.length_a   1.000
_cell.length_b   1.000
_cell.length_c   1.000
_cell.angle_alpha   90.00
_cell.angle_beta   90.00
_cell.angle_gamma   90.00
#
_symmetry.space_group_name_H-M   'P 1'
#
loop_
_entity.id
_entity.type
_entity.pdbx_description
1 polymer ?
#
loop_
_entity_poly.entity_id
_entity_poly.type
_entity_poly.pdbx_seq_one_letter_code
_entity_poly.pdbx_strand_id
1 'polypeptide(L)'
;MQIKVPDYGFPDFITIRDIVNGSFRPVATKYIGENRNVFEEAHSEYLEVQDADQSYKHIITMMNRNTSYFVHRPIDLHPCWWNLKKIPLDVNWYSSDDNRYIKFIDWNGRAHFFPAAISVVMPPEKGLSWVTYSGYSHDERLEDAYLKAVYELIERDDFAAWWHKSLTIYPVDYVEAPLISKMLTSINKNERQCYLYRIPNEWGLYTIMCIIKSPDFPQISIGLGTNYKIQNAIIHAMDECVGTYKGLLFETVKKFV
;
A
#
# COMPACT_ATOMS: atom_id res chain seq x y z
N MET A 1 12.63 10.53 -12.13
CA MET A 1 14.07 10.26 -11.88
C MET A 1 14.18 9.47 -10.60
N GLN A 2 14.74 8.28 -10.64
CA GLN A 2 14.94 7.42 -9.48
C GLN A 2 16.24 7.78 -8.76
N ILE A 3 16.19 7.81 -7.45
CA ILE A 3 17.37 8.03 -6.59
C ILE A 3 17.45 6.94 -5.52
N LYS A 4 18.67 6.49 -5.24
CA LYS A 4 18.93 5.62 -4.09
C LYS A 4 18.94 6.48 -2.82
N VAL A 5 18.14 6.08 -1.83
CA VAL A 5 18.11 6.73 -0.51
C VAL A 5 19.36 6.30 0.27
N PRO A 6 20.00 7.19 1.06
CA PRO A 6 21.09 6.83 1.95
C PRO A 6 20.77 5.67 2.89
N ASP A 7 21.80 4.97 3.36
CA ASP A 7 21.61 3.72 4.14
C ASP A 7 20.97 3.94 5.51
N TYR A 8 21.20 5.08 6.14
CA TYR A 8 20.67 5.42 7.48
C TYR A 8 20.83 4.30 8.51
N GLY A 9 21.96 3.59 8.44
CA GLY A 9 22.27 2.47 9.33
C GLY A 9 21.61 1.14 8.96
N PHE A 10 21.08 1.01 7.74
CA PHE A 10 20.60 -0.24 7.13
C PHE A 10 21.33 -0.54 5.81
N PRO A 11 22.65 -0.86 5.87
CA PRO A 11 23.45 -1.03 4.66
C PRO A 11 23.00 -2.21 3.79
N ASP A 12 22.34 -3.19 4.41
CA ASP A 12 21.85 -4.40 3.74
C ASP A 12 20.48 -4.22 3.07
N PHE A 13 19.91 -3.01 3.12
CA PHE A 13 18.65 -2.68 2.47
C PHE A 13 18.82 -1.56 1.45
N ILE A 14 18.33 -1.78 0.24
CA ILE A 14 18.24 -0.73 -0.78
C ILE A 14 16.85 -0.13 -0.75
N THR A 15 16.80 1.20 -0.68
CA THR A 15 15.56 1.97 -0.83
C THR A 15 15.70 2.86 -2.06
N ILE A 16 14.73 2.79 -2.95
CA ILE A 16 14.64 3.60 -4.15
C ILE A 16 13.46 4.55 -3.99
N ARG A 17 13.64 5.80 -4.38
CA ARG A 17 12.61 6.82 -4.46
C ARG A 17 12.57 7.41 -5.85
N ASP A 18 11.39 7.82 -6.27
CA ASP A 18 11.22 8.57 -7.49
C ASP A 18 10.97 10.06 -7.23
N ILE A 19 11.44 10.89 -8.14
CA ILE A 19 11.18 12.32 -8.14
C ILE A 19 10.15 12.59 -9.22
N VAL A 20 8.93 12.88 -8.81
CA VAL A 20 7.83 13.26 -9.69
C VAL A 20 7.41 14.68 -9.33
N ASN A 21 7.50 15.60 -10.29
CA ASN A 21 7.11 17.02 -10.10
C ASN A 21 7.72 17.68 -8.85
N GLY A 22 8.98 17.37 -8.55
CA GLY A 22 9.68 17.91 -7.39
C GLY A 22 9.32 17.29 -6.05
N SER A 23 8.38 16.35 -6.02
CA SER A 23 8.04 15.57 -4.83
C SER A 23 8.76 14.23 -4.85
N PHE A 24 9.24 13.81 -3.66
CA PHE A 24 9.84 12.49 -3.49
C PHE A 24 8.75 11.50 -3.08
N ARG A 25 8.58 10.44 -3.87
CA ARG A 25 7.68 9.35 -3.52
C ARG A 25 8.49 8.14 -3.08
N PRO A 26 8.15 7.47 -1.99
CA PRO A 26 8.71 6.15 -1.70
C PRO A 26 8.31 5.22 -2.83
N VAL A 27 9.25 4.42 -3.32
CA VAL A 27 8.95 3.47 -4.38
C VAL A 27 9.13 2.07 -3.85
N ALA A 28 10.33 1.70 -3.39
CA ALA A 28 10.55 0.36 -2.88
C ALA A 28 11.70 0.31 -1.89
N THR A 29 11.63 -0.62 -0.96
CA THR A 29 12.75 -1.01 -0.09
C THR A 29 12.85 -2.52 -0.08
N LYS A 30 14.05 -3.03 -0.39
CA LYS A 30 14.31 -4.48 -0.40
C LYS A 30 15.63 -4.81 0.28
N TYR A 31 15.67 -5.95 0.96
CA TYR A 31 16.88 -6.52 1.52
C TYR A 31 17.77 -7.08 0.40
N ILE A 32 19.09 -6.79 0.43
CA ILE A 32 20.07 -7.20 -0.59
C ILE A 32 20.49 -8.66 -0.42
N GLY A 33 19.70 -9.51 0.20
CA GLY A 33 20.03 -10.92 0.41
C GLY A 33 19.62 -11.78 -0.78
N GLU A 34 20.48 -12.73 -1.13
CA GLU A 34 20.32 -13.85 -2.04
C GLU A 34 19.34 -13.68 -3.24
N ASN A 35 19.89 -13.36 -4.41
CA ASN A 35 19.26 -13.45 -5.75
C ASN A 35 17.95 -12.68 -5.99
N ARG A 36 17.63 -11.68 -5.17
CA ARG A 36 16.48 -10.80 -5.44
C ARG A 36 16.90 -9.68 -6.39
N ASN A 37 16.16 -9.53 -7.48
CA ASN A 37 16.34 -8.37 -8.36
C ASN A 37 15.63 -7.14 -7.77
N VAL A 38 16.29 -6.52 -6.80
CA VAL A 38 15.75 -5.36 -6.07
C VAL A 38 15.32 -4.22 -7.00
N PHE A 39 16.01 -4.05 -8.12
CA PHE A 39 15.68 -2.99 -9.08
C PHE A 39 14.43 -3.31 -9.89
N GLU A 40 14.20 -4.58 -10.27
CA GLU A 40 12.96 -4.97 -10.95
C GLU A 40 11.76 -4.85 -10.03
N GLU A 41 11.89 -5.30 -8.77
CA GLU A 41 10.83 -5.15 -7.78
C GLU A 41 10.52 -3.66 -7.53
N ALA A 42 11.54 -2.81 -7.39
CA ALA A 42 11.38 -1.38 -7.23
C ALA A 42 10.76 -0.72 -8.48
N HIS A 43 11.10 -1.21 -9.65
CA HIS A 43 10.50 -0.73 -10.90
C HIS A 43 9.03 -1.12 -11.01
N SER A 44 8.67 -2.34 -10.59
CA SER A 44 7.27 -2.78 -10.51
C SER A 44 6.44 -1.86 -9.61
N GLU A 45 6.91 -1.59 -8.39
CA GLU A 45 6.22 -0.67 -7.47
C GLU A 45 6.12 0.77 -8.03
N TYR A 46 7.13 1.22 -8.78
CA TYR A 46 7.07 2.51 -9.49
C TYR A 46 5.96 2.53 -10.53
N LEU A 47 5.83 1.46 -11.32
CA LEU A 47 4.77 1.35 -12.34
C LEU A 47 3.38 1.32 -11.71
N GLU A 48 3.20 0.65 -10.57
CA GLU A 48 1.93 0.66 -9.82
C GLU A 48 1.49 2.09 -9.47
N VAL A 49 2.41 2.88 -8.91
CA VAL A 49 2.11 4.27 -8.56
C VAL A 49 1.84 5.12 -9.80
N GLN A 50 2.59 4.90 -10.88
CA GLN A 50 2.40 5.61 -12.13
C GLN A 50 1.04 5.29 -12.76
N ASP A 51 0.65 4.04 -12.78
CA ASP A 51 -0.63 3.59 -13.34
C ASP A 51 -1.80 4.10 -12.51
N ALA A 52 -1.68 4.06 -11.18
CA ALA A 52 -2.68 4.64 -10.29
C ALA A 52 -2.84 6.15 -10.50
N ASP A 53 -1.74 6.89 -10.63
CA ASP A 53 -1.74 8.32 -10.91
C ASP A 53 -2.36 8.67 -12.29
N GLN A 54 -2.34 7.73 -13.22
CA GLN A 54 -2.92 7.91 -14.55
C GLN A 54 -4.32 7.30 -14.70
N SER A 55 -4.83 6.63 -13.67
CA SER A 55 -6.13 5.95 -13.72
C SER A 55 -7.29 6.86 -14.09
N TYR A 56 -7.20 8.17 -13.79
CA TYR A 56 -8.20 9.16 -14.21
C TYR A 56 -8.36 9.28 -15.74
N LYS A 57 -7.38 8.84 -16.51
CA LYS A 57 -7.45 8.85 -17.99
C LYS A 57 -8.43 7.81 -18.53
N HIS A 58 -8.78 6.81 -17.72
CA HIS A 58 -9.74 5.78 -18.07
C HIS A 58 -11.18 6.12 -17.67
N ILE A 59 -11.41 7.36 -17.22
CA ILE A 59 -12.75 7.84 -16.89
C ILE A 59 -13.58 7.93 -18.18
N ILE A 60 -14.77 7.34 -18.11
CA ILE A 60 -15.76 7.39 -19.19
C ILE A 60 -16.99 8.18 -18.75
N THR A 61 -17.59 8.88 -19.68
CA THR A 61 -18.87 9.56 -19.46
C THR A 61 -19.99 8.69 -19.98
N MET A 62 -20.95 8.33 -19.12
CA MET A 62 -22.10 7.54 -19.51
C MET A 62 -23.28 8.46 -19.82
N MET A 63 -23.66 8.54 -21.10
CA MET A 63 -24.75 9.43 -21.54
C MET A 63 -26.16 8.87 -21.30
N ASN A 64 -26.32 7.57 -21.08
CA ASN A 64 -27.62 6.93 -20.87
C ASN A 64 -27.55 5.87 -19.77
N ARG A 65 -28.43 6.01 -18.76
CA ARG A 65 -28.57 5.06 -17.64
C ARG A 65 -29.35 3.78 -18.00
N ASN A 66 -29.86 3.66 -19.22
CA ASN A 66 -30.58 2.44 -19.69
C ASN A 66 -29.59 1.38 -20.15
N THR A 67 -28.88 0.80 -19.22
CA THR A 67 -27.88 -0.19 -19.56
C THR A 67 -28.06 -1.44 -18.73
N SER A 68 -27.88 -2.57 -19.39
CA SER A 68 -27.74 -3.90 -18.80
C SER A 68 -26.44 -4.08 -17.99
N TYR A 69 -25.76 -2.98 -17.63
CA TYR A 69 -24.51 -2.97 -16.90
C TYR A 69 -24.77 -2.79 -15.39
N PHE A 70 -23.94 -3.42 -14.57
CA PHE A 70 -23.94 -3.18 -13.13
C PHE A 70 -23.35 -1.79 -12.84
N VAL A 71 -24.22 -0.80 -12.63
CA VAL A 71 -23.82 0.56 -12.22
C VAL A 71 -23.93 0.65 -10.72
N HIS A 72 -22.79 0.82 -10.06
CA HIS A 72 -22.74 1.01 -8.62
C HIS A 72 -22.95 2.49 -8.30
N ARG A 73 -23.92 2.79 -7.47
CA ARG A 73 -24.12 4.14 -6.95
C ARG A 73 -23.29 4.32 -5.70
N PRO A 74 -22.86 5.54 -5.39
CA PRO A 74 -22.12 5.81 -4.15
C PRO A 74 -22.83 5.28 -2.90
N ILE A 75 -24.16 5.38 -2.87
CA ILE A 75 -24.98 4.92 -1.74
C ILE A 75 -24.99 3.40 -1.58
N ASP A 76 -24.68 2.66 -2.65
CA ASP A 76 -24.62 1.20 -2.64
C ASP A 76 -23.24 0.70 -2.15
N LEU A 77 -22.28 1.61 -2.04
CA LEU A 77 -20.97 1.33 -1.51
C LEU A 77 -21.01 1.43 0.01
N HIS A 78 -20.42 0.48 0.65
CA HIS A 78 -20.52 0.12 2.07
C HIS A 78 -20.74 1.28 3.07
N PRO A 79 -21.62 1.11 4.09
CA PRO A 79 -21.97 2.15 5.07
C PRO A 79 -20.80 2.74 5.88
N CYS A 80 -19.64 2.09 5.94
CA CYS A 80 -18.49 2.64 6.65
C CYS A 80 -17.98 3.95 6.04
N TRP A 81 -18.19 4.21 4.77
CA TRP A 81 -17.90 5.49 4.14
C TRP A 81 -18.76 6.65 4.69
N TRP A 82 -19.99 6.35 5.10
CA TRP A 82 -20.93 7.32 5.62
C TRP A 82 -20.78 7.57 7.12
N ASN A 83 -20.19 6.62 7.85
CA ASN A 83 -19.94 6.76 9.29
C ASN A 83 -18.69 7.56 9.63
N LEU A 84 -17.89 7.94 8.66
CA LEU A 84 -16.84 8.92 8.84
C LEU A 84 -17.45 10.34 8.98
N LYS A 85 -18.28 10.53 10.01
CA LYS A 85 -19.05 11.75 10.36
C LYS A 85 -18.21 13.03 10.51
N LYS A 86 -16.93 13.02 10.22
CA LYS A 86 -16.01 14.16 10.33
C LYS A 86 -15.42 14.62 9.01
N ILE A 87 -15.72 13.95 7.92
CA ILE A 87 -15.38 14.46 6.61
C ILE A 87 -16.50 15.43 6.27
N PRO A 88 -16.23 16.73 6.09
CA PRO A 88 -17.20 17.62 5.48
C PRO A 88 -17.38 17.10 4.06
N LEU A 89 -18.30 16.16 3.92
CA LEU A 89 -18.87 15.81 2.65
C LEU A 89 -19.60 17.07 2.21
N ASP A 90 -18.88 17.94 1.51
CA ASP A 90 -19.55 18.92 0.70
C ASP A 90 -20.29 18.11 -0.35
N VAL A 91 -21.56 17.86 -0.07
CA VAL A 91 -22.44 16.92 -0.78
C VAL A 91 -22.58 17.31 -2.25
N ASN A 92 -22.11 18.49 -2.62
CA ASN A 92 -22.16 19.04 -3.98
C ASN A 92 -21.28 18.31 -5.00
N TRP A 93 -20.28 17.56 -4.59
CA TRP A 93 -19.50 16.73 -5.53
C TRP A 93 -20.17 15.39 -5.89
N TYR A 94 -21.21 15.02 -5.16
CA TYR A 94 -22.16 13.97 -5.48
C TYR A 94 -23.39 14.51 -6.18
N SER A 95 -23.24 15.46 -7.08
CA SER A 95 -24.38 15.81 -7.91
C SER A 95 -24.85 14.54 -8.61
N SER A 96 -26.14 14.28 -8.54
CA SER A 96 -26.80 13.18 -9.26
C SER A 96 -26.52 13.19 -10.77
N ASP A 97 -25.88 14.25 -11.23
CA ASP A 97 -25.55 14.54 -12.61
C ASP A 97 -24.08 14.24 -12.99
N ASP A 98 -23.23 13.80 -12.03
CA ASP A 98 -21.88 13.34 -12.37
C ASP A 98 -21.95 11.97 -13.04
N ASN A 99 -21.90 11.95 -14.36
CA ASN A 99 -21.94 10.77 -15.21
C ASN A 99 -20.54 10.19 -15.49
N ARG A 100 -19.56 10.52 -14.67
CA ARG A 100 -18.19 10.02 -14.82
C ARG A 100 -18.01 8.72 -14.06
N TYR A 101 -17.63 7.70 -14.79
CA TYR A 101 -17.44 6.34 -14.25
C TYR A 101 -16.10 5.77 -14.72
N ILE A 102 -15.61 4.79 -13.97
CA ILE A 102 -14.56 3.89 -14.43
C ILE A 102 -15.14 2.48 -14.57
N LYS A 103 -14.72 1.78 -15.61
CA LYS A 103 -15.12 0.41 -15.89
C LYS A 103 -14.16 -0.55 -15.22
N PHE A 104 -14.69 -1.44 -14.42
CA PHE A 104 -13.99 -2.60 -13.87
C PHE A 104 -14.51 -3.87 -14.48
N ILE A 105 -13.67 -4.87 -14.58
CA ILE A 105 -14.03 -6.22 -15.05
C ILE A 105 -13.84 -7.17 -13.87
N ASP A 106 -14.89 -7.92 -13.50
CA ASP A 106 -14.76 -8.97 -12.50
C ASP A 106 -14.10 -10.23 -13.07
N TRP A 107 -13.79 -11.20 -12.22
CA TRP A 107 -13.18 -12.47 -12.64
C TRP A 107 -14.06 -13.33 -13.57
N ASN A 108 -15.35 -13.02 -13.70
CA ASN A 108 -16.28 -13.66 -14.64
C ASN A 108 -16.33 -12.91 -15.98
N GLY A 109 -15.52 -11.87 -16.17
CA GLY A 109 -15.53 -11.02 -17.36
C GLY A 109 -16.69 -10.04 -17.44
N ARG A 110 -17.45 -9.81 -16.34
CA ARG A 110 -18.57 -8.89 -16.30
C ARG A 110 -18.09 -7.47 -16.06
N ALA A 111 -18.67 -6.52 -16.77
CA ALA A 111 -18.35 -5.12 -16.60
C ALA A 111 -19.15 -4.50 -15.45
N HIS A 112 -18.45 -3.86 -14.53
CA HIS A 112 -18.97 -3.05 -13.44
C HIS A 112 -18.54 -1.61 -13.65
N PHE A 113 -19.41 -0.67 -13.30
CA PHE A 113 -19.14 0.76 -13.44
C PHE A 113 -19.24 1.42 -12.07
N PHE A 114 -18.14 2.02 -11.63
CA PHE A 114 -18.06 2.72 -10.35
C PHE A 114 -17.87 4.23 -10.59
N PRO A 115 -18.44 5.10 -9.75
CA PRO A 115 -18.23 6.53 -9.84
C PRO A 115 -16.74 6.87 -9.79
N ALA A 116 -16.26 7.66 -10.75
CA ALA A 116 -14.83 7.98 -10.86
C ALA A 116 -14.29 8.70 -9.62
N ALA A 117 -15.11 9.54 -8.99
CA ALA A 117 -14.72 10.32 -7.81
C ALA A 117 -14.26 9.47 -6.61
N ILE A 118 -14.69 8.22 -6.52
CA ILE A 118 -14.37 7.30 -5.42
C ILE A 118 -13.55 6.09 -5.85
N SER A 119 -13.22 6.01 -7.12
CA SER A 119 -12.60 4.80 -7.69
C SER A 119 -11.25 5.05 -8.34
N VAL A 120 -10.85 6.30 -8.52
CA VAL A 120 -9.57 6.65 -9.14
C VAL A 120 -8.87 7.76 -8.39
N VAL A 121 -7.55 7.72 -8.40
CA VAL A 121 -6.73 8.81 -7.88
C VAL A 121 -6.88 10.02 -8.81
N MET A 122 -7.46 11.10 -8.29
CA MET A 122 -7.69 12.32 -9.05
C MET A 122 -6.55 13.31 -8.83
N PRO A 123 -6.12 14.06 -9.87
CA PRO A 123 -5.21 15.17 -9.68
C PRO A 123 -5.76 16.19 -8.69
N PRO A 124 -4.93 16.81 -7.84
CA PRO A 124 -5.37 17.76 -6.80
C PRO A 124 -6.20 18.92 -7.35
N GLU A 125 -5.92 19.39 -8.56
CA GLU A 125 -6.66 20.47 -9.24
C GLU A 125 -8.09 20.09 -9.67
N LYS A 126 -8.40 18.79 -9.68
CA LYS A 126 -9.74 18.29 -10.00
C LYS A 126 -10.58 17.95 -8.76
N GLY A 127 -10.06 18.28 -7.59
CA GLY A 127 -10.73 18.08 -6.29
C GLY A 127 -10.77 16.61 -5.86
N LEU A 128 -10.67 16.40 -4.58
CA LEU A 128 -10.96 15.17 -3.83
C LEU A 128 -10.33 13.87 -4.33
N SER A 129 -9.16 13.59 -3.83
CA SER A 129 -8.64 12.24 -3.79
C SER A 129 -8.82 11.65 -2.39
N TRP A 130 -9.93 10.99 -2.15
CA TRP A 130 -10.10 10.08 -1.00
C TRP A 130 -9.62 8.67 -1.32
N VAL A 131 -9.28 8.44 -2.58
CA VAL A 131 -8.80 7.16 -3.07
C VAL A 131 -7.34 7.03 -2.68
N THR A 132 -7.04 5.95 -2.00
CA THR A 132 -5.67 5.54 -1.70
C THR A 132 -5.13 4.70 -2.86
N TYR A 133 -3.82 4.44 -2.85
CA TYR A 133 -3.21 3.50 -3.80
C TYR A 133 -3.49 2.03 -3.45
N SER A 134 -4.25 1.75 -2.39
CA SER A 134 -4.55 0.39 -1.95
C SER A 134 -5.31 -0.39 -3.01
N GLY A 135 -4.84 -1.59 -3.31
CA GLY A 135 -5.40 -2.46 -4.33
C GLY A 135 -4.94 -2.17 -5.75
N TYR A 136 -4.02 -1.21 -5.95
CA TYR A 136 -3.26 -1.10 -7.20
C TYR A 136 -2.06 -2.03 -7.14
N SER A 137 -1.79 -2.72 -8.22
CA SER A 137 -0.59 -3.54 -8.31
C SER A 137 -0.13 -3.71 -9.75
N HIS A 138 1.14 -3.96 -9.92
CA HIS A 138 1.77 -4.23 -11.20
C HIS A 138 2.57 -5.53 -11.12
N ASP A 139 2.44 -6.37 -12.15
CA ASP A 139 3.26 -7.55 -12.37
C ASP A 139 3.26 -7.90 -13.85
N GLU A 140 4.20 -8.75 -14.28
CA GLU A 140 4.26 -9.24 -15.67
C GLU A 140 3.04 -10.10 -16.02
N ARG A 141 2.48 -10.80 -15.02
CA ARG A 141 1.31 -11.65 -15.16
C ARG A 141 0.12 -11.04 -14.43
N LEU A 142 -1.01 -11.00 -15.12
CA LEU A 142 -2.26 -10.44 -14.56
C LEU A 142 -2.68 -11.15 -13.25
N GLU A 143 -2.51 -12.48 -13.18
CA GLU A 143 -2.86 -13.24 -12.00
C GLU A 143 -2.01 -12.87 -10.79
N ASP A 144 -0.71 -12.62 -11.00
CA ASP A 144 0.22 -12.24 -9.94
C ASP A 144 -0.06 -10.80 -9.48
N ALA A 145 -0.32 -9.88 -10.41
CA ALA A 145 -0.78 -8.53 -10.09
C ALA A 145 -2.08 -8.56 -9.28
N TYR A 146 -3.05 -9.36 -9.71
CA TYR A 146 -4.32 -9.50 -8.98
C TYR A 146 -4.11 -10.03 -7.55
N LEU A 147 -3.29 -11.04 -7.37
CA LEU A 147 -2.99 -11.58 -6.04
C LEU A 147 -2.31 -10.56 -5.13
N LYS A 148 -1.36 -9.78 -5.65
CA LYS A 148 -0.73 -8.69 -4.90
C LYS A 148 -1.76 -7.66 -4.44
N ALA A 149 -2.63 -7.21 -5.36
CA ALA A 149 -3.69 -6.26 -5.03
C ALA A 149 -4.62 -6.78 -3.93
N VAL A 150 -5.02 -8.05 -4.00
CA VAL A 150 -5.85 -8.70 -2.99
C VAL A 150 -5.13 -8.80 -1.64
N TYR A 151 -3.86 -9.17 -1.64
CA TYR A 151 -3.07 -9.23 -0.41
C TYR A 151 -2.96 -7.86 0.26
N GLU A 152 -2.74 -6.80 -0.51
CA GLU A 152 -2.68 -5.45 0.04
C GLU A 152 -4.03 -5.00 0.62
N LEU A 153 -5.14 -5.29 -0.05
CA LEU A 153 -6.47 -4.96 0.47
C LEU A 153 -6.75 -5.68 1.80
N ILE A 154 -6.42 -6.98 1.89
CA ILE A 154 -6.56 -7.75 3.13
C ILE A 154 -5.65 -7.20 4.22
N GLU A 155 -4.41 -6.87 3.90
CA GLU A 155 -3.45 -6.26 4.80
C GLU A 155 -3.97 -4.98 5.43
N ARG A 156 -4.52 -4.09 4.61
CA ARG A 156 -5.09 -2.81 5.06
C ARG A 156 -6.34 -3.01 5.91
N ASP A 157 -7.20 -3.96 5.55
CA ASP A 157 -8.40 -4.32 6.33
C ASP A 157 -8.02 -4.91 7.70
N ASP A 158 -7.11 -5.87 7.73
CA ASP A 158 -6.60 -6.50 8.95
C ASP A 158 -5.96 -5.47 9.90
N PHE A 159 -5.12 -4.58 9.35
CA PHE A 159 -4.51 -3.51 10.13
C PHE A 159 -5.57 -2.54 10.68
N ALA A 160 -6.54 -2.13 9.86
CA ALA A 160 -7.62 -1.27 10.30
C ALA A 160 -8.50 -1.95 11.37
N ALA A 161 -8.79 -3.23 11.20
CA ALA A 161 -9.53 -4.02 12.19
C ALA A 161 -8.77 -4.11 13.51
N TRP A 162 -7.46 -4.36 13.49
CA TRP A 162 -6.63 -4.34 14.69
C TRP A 162 -6.66 -2.96 15.35
N TRP A 163 -6.42 -1.90 14.59
CA TRP A 163 -6.33 -0.54 15.10
C TRP A 163 -7.65 -0.04 15.72
N HIS A 164 -8.77 -0.29 15.04
CA HIS A 164 -10.07 0.23 15.48
C HIS A 164 -10.82 -0.69 16.44
N LYS A 165 -10.63 -2.01 16.34
CA LYS A 165 -11.35 -3.00 17.16
C LYS A 165 -10.51 -3.59 18.27
N SER A 166 -9.24 -3.14 18.41
CA SER A 166 -8.30 -3.65 19.42
C SER A 166 -8.16 -5.17 19.41
N LEU A 167 -8.04 -5.75 18.20
CA LEU A 167 -7.84 -7.19 18.07
C LEU A 167 -6.53 -7.61 18.74
N THR A 168 -6.56 -8.79 19.35
CA THR A 168 -5.34 -9.37 19.92
C THR A 168 -4.39 -9.78 18.82
N ILE A 169 -3.16 -9.30 18.87
CA ILE A 169 -2.07 -9.71 17.98
C ILE A 169 -1.14 -10.68 18.71
N TYR A 170 -0.47 -11.54 17.97
CA TYR A 170 0.38 -12.58 18.53
C TYR A 170 1.83 -12.36 18.10
N PRO A 171 2.81 -12.43 19.03
CA PRO A 171 4.21 -12.36 18.64
C PRO A 171 4.57 -13.54 17.74
N VAL A 172 5.47 -13.30 16.80
CA VAL A 172 5.98 -14.31 15.87
C VAL A 172 7.45 -14.52 16.14
N ASP A 173 7.78 -15.67 16.75
CA ASP A 173 9.15 -16.13 16.96
C ASP A 173 9.55 -17.02 15.78
N TYR A 174 9.88 -16.42 14.64
CA TYR A 174 10.22 -17.15 13.44
C TYR A 174 11.73 -17.09 13.16
N VAL A 175 12.45 -18.07 13.71
CA VAL A 175 13.93 -18.11 13.63
C VAL A 175 14.45 -19.06 12.53
N GLU A 176 13.59 -19.93 11.98
CA GLU A 176 14.08 -21.05 11.15
C GLU A 176 14.46 -20.69 9.70
N ALA A 177 14.12 -19.49 9.19
CA ALA A 177 14.50 -19.08 7.86
C ALA A 177 15.80 -18.27 7.88
N PRO A 178 16.88 -18.74 7.22
CA PRO A 178 18.18 -18.06 7.24
C PRO A 178 18.12 -16.61 6.76
N LEU A 179 17.27 -16.32 5.79
CA LEU A 179 17.08 -14.95 5.26
C LEU A 179 16.47 -14.03 6.32
N ILE A 180 15.41 -14.47 7.01
CA ILE A 180 14.76 -13.71 8.06
C ILE A 180 15.72 -13.44 9.21
N SER A 181 16.51 -14.43 9.63
CA SER A 181 17.54 -14.26 10.66
C SER A 181 18.59 -13.21 10.27
N LYS A 182 19.03 -13.19 9.01
CA LYS A 182 19.97 -12.18 8.50
C LYS A 182 19.33 -10.79 8.51
N MET A 183 18.08 -10.67 8.07
CA MET A 183 17.33 -9.40 8.09
C MET A 183 17.16 -8.87 9.52
N LEU A 184 16.74 -9.73 10.47
CA LEU A 184 16.63 -9.37 11.88
C LEU A 184 17.98 -8.91 12.45
N THR A 185 19.07 -9.63 12.15
CA THR A 185 20.41 -9.23 12.59
C THR A 185 20.81 -7.86 12.02
N SER A 186 20.47 -7.59 10.77
CA SER A 186 20.75 -6.29 10.13
C SER A 186 19.92 -5.16 10.75
N ILE A 187 18.64 -5.41 11.04
CA ILE A 187 17.74 -4.40 11.62
C ILE A 187 18.13 -4.11 13.07
N ASN A 188 18.45 -5.13 13.87
CA ASN A 188 18.73 -5.00 15.30
C ASN A 188 20.12 -4.38 15.61
N LYS A 189 20.80 -3.82 14.61
CA LYS A 189 22.03 -3.04 14.83
C LYS A 189 21.69 -1.66 15.42
N ASN A 190 22.67 -1.02 16.07
CA ASN A 190 22.58 0.35 16.57
C ASN A 190 21.42 0.53 17.60
N GLU A 191 21.30 -0.38 18.54
CA GLU A 191 20.30 -0.35 19.63
C GLU A 191 18.83 -0.40 19.14
N ARG A 192 18.60 -0.68 17.87
CA ARG A 192 17.25 -0.91 17.35
C ARG A 192 16.74 -2.29 17.74
N GLN A 193 15.42 -2.40 17.86
CA GLN A 193 14.72 -3.64 18.18
C GLN A 193 13.60 -3.87 17.17
N CYS A 194 13.62 -5.04 16.52
CA CYS A 194 12.58 -5.47 15.59
C CYS A 194 11.63 -6.44 16.29
N TYR A 195 10.35 -6.17 16.16
CA TYR A 195 9.27 -7.01 16.67
C TYR A 195 8.37 -7.43 15.53
N LEU A 196 7.99 -8.69 15.51
CA LEU A 196 7.08 -9.26 14.53
C LEU A 196 5.81 -9.73 15.23
N TYR A 197 4.66 -9.33 14.70
CA TYR A 197 3.36 -9.73 15.19
C TYR A 197 2.48 -10.25 14.05
N ARG A 198 1.72 -11.29 14.34
CA ARG A 198 0.66 -11.76 13.46
C ARG A 198 -0.65 -11.08 13.83
N ILE A 199 -1.33 -10.51 12.85
CA ILE A 199 -2.70 -10.03 12.95
C ILE A 199 -3.61 -11.18 12.47
N PRO A 200 -4.54 -11.70 13.30
CA PRO A 200 -5.45 -12.76 12.89
C PRO A 200 -6.46 -12.26 11.88
N ASN A 201 -6.81 -13.10 10.90
CA ASN A 201 -7.84 -12.83 9.92
C ASN A 201 -8.64 -14.09 9.56
N GLU A 202 -9.76 -13.90 8.85
CA GLU A 202 -10.67 -14.96 8.41
C GLU A 202 -10.27 -15.54 7.05
N TRP A 203 -9.29 -14.96 6.36
CA TRP A 203 -8.92 -15.30 4.99
C TRP A 203 -7.98 -16.50 4.87
N GLY A 204 -7.48 -17.00 5.99
CA GLY A 204 -6.48 -18.09 6.00
C GLY A 204 -5.10 -17.65 5.50
N LEU A 205 -4.85 -16.35 5.45
CA LEU A 205 -3.58 -15.73 5.10
C LEU A 205 -2.78 -15.36 6.35
N TYR A 206 -1.52 -15.05 6.15
CA TYR A 206 -0.65 -14.51 7.19
C TYR A 206 -0.49 -13.02 6.98
N THR A 207 -1.10 -12.21 7.85
CA THR A 207 -0.84 -10.78 7.92
C THR A 207 0.13 -10.53 9.06
N ILE A 208 1.31 -10.02 8.72
CA ILE A 208 2.41 -9.75 9.65
C ILE A 208 2.60 -8.25 9.77
N MET A 209 2.75 -7.80 10.99
CA MET A 209 3.16 -6.45 11.32
C MET A 209 4.59 -6.48 11.87
N CYS A 210 5.48 -5.75 11.22
CA CYS A 210 6.83 -5.49 11.70
C CYS A 210 6.87 -4.12 12.37
N ILE A 211 7.44 -4.06 13.58
CA ILE A 211 7.68 -2.80 14.29
C ILE A 211 9.16 -2.69 14.59
N ILE A 212 9.79 -1.60 14.13
CA ILE A 212 11.15 -1.24 14.52
C ILE A 212 11.07 -0.13 15.59
N LYS A 213 11.65 -0.37 16.76
CA LYS A 213 11.90 0.64 17.77
C LYS A 213 13.35 1.10 17.69
N SER A 214 13.57 2.40 17.83
CA SER A 214 14.89 3.02 17.83
C SER A 214 15.01 4.03 18.98
N PRO A 215 16.19 4.19 19.59
CA PRO A 215 16.41 5.25 20.58
C PRO A 215 16.31 6.65 19.95
N ASP A 216 16.67 6.76 18.66
CA ASP A 216 16.66 7.99 17.91
C ASP A 216 15.47 8.07 16.95
N PHE A 217 15.23 9.26 16.39
CA PHE A 217 14.19 9.47 15.36
C PHE A 217 14.49 8.69 14.08
N PRO A 218 13.46 8.06 13.49
CA PRO A 218 12.12 7.85 13.99
C PRO A 218 12.11 6.78 15.09
N GLN A 219 11.50 7.09 16.22
CA GLN A 219 11.49 6.18 17.37
C GLN A 219 10.71 4.90 17.09
N ILE A 220 9.75 4.95 16.19
CA ILE A 220 8.93 3.81 15.76
C ILE A 220 8.72 3.90 14.25
N SER A 221 8.87 2.78 13.57
CA SER A 221 8.34 2.55 12.23
C SER A 221 7.55 1.25 12.18
N ILE A 222 6.58 1.18 11.26
CA ILE A 222 5.71 0.03 11.07
C ILE A 222 5.74 -0.32 9.59
N GLY A 223 5.79 -1.62 9.31
CA GLY A 223 5.57 -2.20 8.01
C GLY A 223 4.63 -3.39 8.12
N LEU A 224 3.90 -3.64 7.06
CA LEU A 224 2.93 -4.73 6.97
C LEU A 224 3.32 -5.69 5.84
N GLY A 225 2.80 -6.89 5.88
CA GLY A 225 2.98 -7.85 4.81
C GLY A 225 1.97 -8.97 4.93
N THR A 226 1.25 -9.22 3.83
CA THR A 226 0.27 -10.30 3.76
C THR A 226 0.63 -11.28 2.66
N ASN A 227 0.58 -12.57 2.98
CA ASN A 227 0.85 -13.64 2.02
C ASN A 227 0.28 -14.98 2.52
N TYR A 228 0.06 -15.94 1.61
CA TYR A 228 -0.27 -17.32 1.96
C TYR A 228 0.93 -18.09 2.55
N LYS A 229 2.17 -17.63 2.33
CA LYS A 229 3.40 -18.12 2.95
C LYS A 229 3.86 -17.13 4.02
N ILE A 230 3.93 -17.59 5.26
CA ILE A 230 4.32 -16.74 6.39
C ILE A 230 5.70 -16.09 6.19
N GLN A 231 6.64 -16.80 5.58
CA GLN A 231 7.99 -16.29 5.31
C GLN A 231 7.94 -15.06 4.39
N ASN A 232 7.14 -15.11 3.32
CA ASN A 232 6.98 -14.00 2.39
C ASN A 232 6.32 -12.81 3.06
N ALA A 233 5.29 -13.05 3.89
CA ALA A 233 4.64 -12.01 4.68
C ALA A 233 5.63 -11.31 5.63
N ILE A 234 6.48 -12.09 6.33
CA ILE A 234 7.50 -11.53 7.23
C ILE A 234 8.51 -10.69 6.44
N ILE A 235 9.05 -11.21 5.34
CA ILE A 235 10.03 -10.50 4.51
C ILE A 235 9.46 -9.17 4.01
N HIS A 236 8.23 -9.20 3.49
CA HIS A 236 7.56 -7.99 2.99
C HIS A 236 7.35 -6.96 4.11
N ALA A 237 6.84 -7.40 5.26
CA ALA A 237 6.65 -6.53 6.43
C ALA A 237 7.96 -5.87 6.90
N MET A 238 9.07 -6.61 6.89
CA MET A 238 10.38 -6.09 7.27
C MET A 238 10.92 -5.10 6.24
N ASP A 239 10.81 -5.40 4.94
CA ASP A 239 11.21 -4.51 3.85
C ASP A 239 10.45 -3.17 3.94
N GLU A 240 9.12 -3.24 4.11
CA GLU A 240 8.27 -2.05 4.23
C GLU A 240 8.58 -1.24 5.50
N CYS A 241 8.82 -1.92 6.62
CA CYS A 241 9.15 -1.26 7.88
C CYS A 241 10.48 -0.48 7.79
N VAL A 242 11.52 -1.06 7.17
CA VAL A 242 12.77 -0.36 6.90
C VAL A 242 12.58 0.77 5.91
N GLY A 243 11.74 0.58 4.89
CA GLY A 243 11.39 1.62 3.92
C GLY A 243 10.75 2.83 4.57
N THR A 244 9.79 2.59 5.45
CA THR A 244 9.11 3.63 6.25
C THR A 244 10.12 4.36 7.14
N TYR A 245 10.98 3.63 7.86
CA TYR A 245 12.03 4.23 8.70
C TYR A 245 12.95 5.15 7.91
N LYS A 246 13.53 4.64 6.81
CA LYS A 246 14.42 5.43 5.93
C LYS A 246 13.70 6.61 5.29
N GLY A 247 12.43 6.41 4.94
CA GLY A 247 11.58 7.46 4.40
C GLY A 247 11.40 8.65 5.35
N LEU A 248 11.09 8.37 6.60
CA LEU A 248 10.92 9.40 7.62
C LEU A 248 12.21 10.19 7.86
N LEU A 249 13.36 9.52 7.92
CA LEU A 249 14.66 10.19 8.04
C LEU A 249 14.94 11.07 6.83
N PHE A 250 14.72 10.57 5.63
CA PHE A 250 14.98 11.30 4.40
C PHE A 250 14.15 12.59 4.31
N GLU A 251 12.86 12.52 4.62
CA GLU A 251 11.97 13.69 4.63
C GLU A 251 12.37 14.72 5.69
N THR A 252 12.89 14.25 6.82
CA THR A 252 13.34 15.14 7.90
C THR A 252 14.60 15.89 7.48
N VAL A 253 15.60 15.20 6.94
CA VAL A 253 16.84 15.83 6.48
C VAL A 253 16.57 16.88 5.39
N LYS A 254 15.63 16.60 4.47
CA LYS A 254 15.25 17.53 3.40
C LYS A 254 14.71 18.87 3.91
N LYS A 255 14.09 18.91 5.08
CA LYS A 255 13.56 20.16 5.66
C LYS A 255 14.65 21.08 6.22
N PHE A 256 15.86 20.59 6.39
CA PHE A 256 17.00 21.34 6.93
C PHE A 256 18.06 21.71 5.87
N VAL A 257 17.84 21.32 4.62
CA VAL A 257 18.66 21.68 3.45
C VAL A 257 17.85 22.59 2.52
#